data_64c9b4739f41e03dc861698be23a6eed
#
_entry.id   64c9b4739f41e03dc861698be23a6eed
#
_cell.length_a   1.000
_cell.length_b   1.000
_cell.length_c   1.000
_cell.angle_alpha   90.00
_cell.angle_beta   90.00
_cell.angle_gamma   90.00
#
_symmetry.space_group_name_H-M   'P 1'
#
loop_
_entity.id
_entity.type
_entity.pdbx_description
1 polymer ?
#
loop_
_entity_poly.entity_id
_entity_poly.type
_entity_poly.pdbx_seq_one_letter_code
_entity_poly.pdbx_strand_id
1 'polypeptide(L)'
;MTEALWGLLQPSTLLVLLVVLALVATWLRWVAVAATLLTAFLVAVAAVVVLPVGEWLGAPLETRVAAVPLPDRADGIVVLGGAVDWRVTRERGQLSLNAAGERVAAAAALAQRYPDARIVVTGSFGDAFADDYRATPTGASLFFGPHFAGRDVRYLGAARSTYEDALLALEAAAPRAGETWLLVTSAWHLPRSLGTFRALGWTLVPVPVDYRTTGELRVAPSWDVAATLADLDRLVREWGAIAVYRREGRLLD
;
A
#
# COMPACT_ATOMS: atom_id res chain seq x y z
N MET A 1 -14.74 -8.87 -5.46
CA MET A 1 -15.50 -7.62 -5.16
C MET A 1 -15.01 -6.56 -6.12
N THR A 2 -15.90 -5.82 -6.77
CA THR A 2 -15.52 -4.75 -7.72
C THR A 2 -14.94 -3.54 -6.97
N GLU A 3 -14.03 -2.79 -7.61
CA GLU A 3 -13.45 -1.56 -7.02
C GLU A 3 -14.52 -0.54 -6.58
N ALA A 4 -15.63 -0.46 -7.35
CA ALA A 4 -16.76 0.40 -7.00
C ALA A 4 -17.41 0.03 -5.65
N LEU A 5 -17.52 -1.26 -5.34
CA LEU A 5 -18.09 -1.71 -4.06
C LEU A 5 -17.17 -1.36 -2.88
N TRP A 6 -15.86 -1.46 -3.07
CA TRP A 6 -14.88 -1.01 -2.08
C TRP A 6 -14.96 0.48 -1.83
N GLY A 7 -15.14 1.29 -2.90
CA GLY A 7 -15.31 2.74 -2.76
C GLY A 7 -16.52 3.12 -1.93
N LEU A 8 -17.64 2.38 -2.04
CA LEU A 8 -18.85 2.64 -1.24
C LEU A 8 -18.71 2.26 0.24
N LEU A 9 -17.85 1.31 0.56
CA LEU A 9 -17.63 0.84 1.94
C LEU A 9 -16.54 1.63 2.69
N GLN A 10 -15.92 2.60 2.06
CA GLN A 10 -14.92 3.45 2.71
C GLN A 10 -15.57 4.34 3.78
N PRO A 11 -14.97 4.46 4.98
CA PRO A 11 -15.43 5.35 6.04
C PRO A 11 -15.72 6.78 5.55
N SER A 12 -14.84 7.35 4.75
CA SER A 12 -15.03 8.69 4.17
C SER A 12 -16.28 8.76 3.28
N THR A 13 -16.53 7.76 2.44
CA THR A 13 -17.72 7.70 1.57
C THR A 13 -19.01 7.54 2.40
N LEU A 14 -18.96 6.71 3.46
CA LEU A 14 -20.11 6.55 4.35
C LEU A 14 -20.49 7.84 5.06
N LEU A 15 -19.51 8.65 5.48
CA LEU A 15 -19.76 9.98 6.05
C LEU A 15 -20.43 10.92 5.04
N VAL A 16 -19.97 10.93 3.79
CA VAL A 16 -20.62 11.70 2.72
C VAL A 16 -22.05 11.23 2.47
N LEU A 17 -22.27 9.92 2.44
CA LEU A 17 -23.62 9.34 2.27
C LEU A 17 -24.56 9.74 3.40
N LEU A 18 -24.11 9.79 4.66
CA LEU A 18 -24.92 10.27 5.77
C LEU A 18 -25.42 11.69 5.54
N VAL A 19 -24.56 12.59 5.07
CA VAL A 19 -24.92 13.99 4.76
C VAL A 19 -25.89 14.06 3.58
N VAL A 20 -25.63 13.31 2.51
CA VAL A 20 -26.51 13.27 1.33
C VAL A 20 -27.91 12.76 1.71
N LEU A 21 -27.99 11.69 2.49
CA LEU A 21 -29.26 11.13 2.94
C LEU A 21 -29.99 12.09 3.89
N ALA A 22 -29.27 12.81 4.75
CA ALA A 22 -29.85 13.83 5.62
C ALA A 22 -30.44 14.99 4.79
N LEU A 23 -29.76 15.45 3.74
CA LEU A 23 -30.28 16.47 2.82
C LEU A 23 -31.54 15.99 2.11
N VAL A 24 -31.56 14.75 1.60
CA VAL A 24 -32.76 14.16 0.99
C VAL A 24 -33.92 14.07 1.99
N ALA A 25 -33.66 13.61 3.22
CA ALA A 25 -34.67 13.53 4.27
C ALA A 25 -35.24 14.94 4.62
N THR A 26 -34.38 15.96 4.64
CA THR A 26 -34.79 17.35 4.84
C THR A 26 -35.72 17.83 3.72
N TRP A 27 -35.35 17.53 2.47
CA TRP A 27 -36.17 17.89 1.30
C TRP A 27 -37.52 17.17 1.30
N LEU A 28 -37.57 15.92 1.76
CA LEU A 28 -38.80 15.14 1.95
C LEU A 28 -39.57 15.54 3.22
N ARG A 29 -39.09 16.53 3.99
CA ARG A 29 -39.65 16.99 5.27
C ARG A 29 -39.64 15.91 6.38
N TRP A 30 -38.76 14.91 6.29
CA TRP A 30 -38.53 13.90 7.33
C TRP A 30 -37.55 14.40 8.37
N VAL A 31 -37.96 15.43 9.12
CA VAL A 31 -37.08 16.20 10.03
C VAL A 31 -36.38 15.30 11.08
N ALA A 32 -37.10 14.35 11.66
CA ALA A 32 -36.53 13.44 12.66
C ALA A 32 -35.44 12.55 12.04
N VAL A 33 -35.65 12.04 10.83
CA VAL A 33 -34.67 11.22 10.11
C VAL A 33 -33.43 12.06 9.76
N ALA A 34 -33.64 13.27 9.25
CA ALA A 34 -32.55 14.19 8.95
C ALA A 34 -31.70 14.50 10.19
N ALA A 35 -32.35 14.83 11.31
CA ALA A 35 -31.68 15.08 12.59
C ALA A 35 -30.87 13.87 13.07
N THR A 36 -31.43 12.67 12.97
CA THR A 36 -30.73 11.43 13.35
C THR A 36 -29.48 11.19 12.49
N LEU A 37 -29.60 11.36 11.17
CA LEU A 37 -28.47 11.18 10.25
C LEU A 37 -27.34 12.19 10.48
N LEU A 38 -27.70 13.47 10.73
CA LEU A 38 -26.72 14.51 11.06
C LEU A 38 -26.06 14.25 12.42
N THR A 39 -26.82 13.79 13.41
CA THR A 39 -26.27 13.41 14.71
C THR A 39 -25.30 12.24 14.55
N ALA A 40 -25.66 11.20 13.79
CA ALA A 40 -24.79 10.08 13.50
C ALA A 40 -23.48 10.52 12.79
N PHE A 41 -23.59 11.46 11.82
CA PHE A 41 -22.44 12.06 11.16
C PHE A 41 -21.52 12.77 12.17
N LEU A 42 -22.06 13.64 13.00
CA LEU A 42 -21.28 14.39 13.99
C LEU A 42 -20.62 13.47 15.02
N VAL A 43 -21.33 12.45 15.49
CA VAL A 43 -20.76 11.44 16.42
C VAL A 43 -19.64 10.66 15.75
N ALA A 44 -19.79 10.26 14.49
CA ALA A 44 -18.76 9.55 13.75
C ALA A 44 -17.51 10.42 13.54
N VAL A 45 -17.68 11.69 13.16
CA VAL A 45 -16.56 12.64 13.02
C VAL A 45 -15.88 12.86 14.37
N ALA A 46 -16.64 13.08 15.44
CA ALA A 46 -16.08 13.22 16.78
C ALA A 46 -15.29 11.97 17.21
N ALA A 47 -15.80 10.78 16.91
CA ALA A 47 -15.09 9.53 17.18
C ALA A 47 -13.77 9.44 16.40
N VAL A 48 -13.74 9.83 15.13
CA VAL A 48 -12.52 9.87 14.31
C VAL A 48 -11.50 10.86 14.86
N VAL A 49 -11.95 12.01 15.40
CA VAL A 49 -11.07 13.03 15.99
C VAL A 49 -10.50 12.59 17.34
N VAL A 50 -11.34 11.98 18.20
CA VAL A 50 -10.98 11.75 19.61
C VAL A 50 -10.38 10.37 19.84
N LEU A 51 -10.87 9.35 19.13
CA LEU A 51 -10.44 7.97 19.34
C LEU A 51 -9.26 7.60 18.45
N PRO A 52 -8.30 6.81 18.92
CA PRO A 52 -7.16 6.36 18.14
C PRO A 52 -7.53 5.22 17.18
N VAL A 53 -8.58 5.41 16.37
CA VAL A 53 -9.10 4.36 15.47
C VAL A 53 -8.07 3.89 14.45
N GLY A 54 -7.19 4.78 14.01
CA GLY A 54 -6.05 4.44 13.15
C GLY A 54 -5.08 3.47 13.82
N GLU A 55 -4.74 3.73 15.09
CA GLU A 55 -3.91 2.82 15.90
C GLU A 55 -4.60 1.45 16.11
N TRP A 56 -5.89 1.44 16.43
CA TRP A 56 -6.63 0.18 16.66
C TRP A 56 -6.69 -0.71 15.41
N LEU A 57 -6.79 -0.14 14.24
CA LEU A 57 -6.85 -0.90 12.99
C LEU A 57 -5.48 -1.13 12.37
N GLY A 58 -4.54 -0.19 12.52
CA GLY A 58 -3.22 -0.24 11.89
C GLY A 58 -2.20 -1.05 12.68
N ALA A 59 -2.09 -0.82 14.00
CA ALA A 59 -1.08 -1.49 14.81
C ALA A 59 -1.14 -3.03 14.73
N PRO A 60 -2.32 -3.69 14.71
CA PRO A 60 -2.38 -5.14 14.55
C PRO A 60 -1.89 -5.64 13.17
N LEU A 61 -1.93 -4.80 12.14
CA LEU A 61 -1.35 -5.13 10.83
C LEU A 61 0.18 -4.93 10.85
N GLU A 62 0.63 -3.80 11.36
CA GLU A 62 2.04 -3.41 11.34
C GLU A 62 2.92 -4.22 12.30
N THR A 63 2.34 -4.71 13.40
CA THR A 63 3.05 -5.55 14.37
C THR A 63 3.00 -7.05 14.05
N ARG A 64 2.13 -7.46 13.11
CA ARG A 64 1.96 -8.88 12.75
C ARG A 64 3.22 -9.49 12.12
N VAL A 65 3.97 -8.68 11.38
CA VAL A 65 5.24 -9.08 10.80
C VAL A 65 6.34 -8.26 11.44
N ALA A 66 7.11 -8.90 12.30
CA ALA A 66 8.26 -8.24 12.93
C ALA A 66 9.33 -7.89 11.90
N ALA A 67 9.95 -6.72 12.06
CA ALA A 67 11.17 -6.41 11.36
C ALA A 67 12.27 -7.41 11.80
N VAL A 68 12.96 -7.99 10.84
CA VAL A 68 14.07 -8.89 11.09
C VAL A 68 15.39 -8.22 10.70
N PRO A 69 16.51 -8.59 11.31
CA PRO A 69 17.81 -8.11 10.86
C PRO A 69 18.01 -8.39 9.37
N LEU A 70 18.50 -7.40 8.65
CA LEU A 70 18.82 -7.59 7.24
C LEU A 70 19.95 -8.61 7.08
N PRO A 71 19.85 -9.55 6.16
CA PRO A 71 20.88 -10.54 5.91
C PRO A 71 22.17 -9.89 5.42
N ASP A 72 23.30 -10.58 5.58
CA ASP A 72 24.59 -10.09 5.10
C ASP A 72 24.64 -10.02 3.56
N ARG A 73 23.87 -10.88 2.90
CA ARG A 73 23.74 -10.95 1.45
C ARG A 73 22.26 -11.07 1.03
N ALA A 74 21.89 -10.39 -0.02
CA ALA A 74 20.62 -10.55 -0.72
C ALA A 74 20.87 -10.74 -2.22
N ASP A 75 20.18 -11.72 -2.81
CA ASP A 75 20.26 -12.02 -4.24
C ASP A 75 19.22 -11.21 -5.04
N GLY A 76 18.19 -10.73 -4.35
CA GLY A 76 17.19 -9.85 -4.98
C GLY A 76 16.35 -9.06 -3.99
N ILE A 77 15.70 -8.04 -4.55
CA ILE A 77 14.83 -7.11 -3.85
C ILE A 77 13.54 -6.97 -4.65
N VAL A 78 12.42 -7.31 -4.05
CA VAL A 78 11.09 -7.03 -4.60
C VAL A 78 10.54 -5.78 -3.91
N VAL A 79 10.19 -4.77 -4.71
CA VAL A 79 9.58 -3.52 -4.24
C VAL A 79 8.13 -3.49 -4.73
N LEU A 80 7.17 -3.56 -3.81
CA LEU A 80 5.78 -3.46 -4.21
C LEU A 80 5.40 -2.02 -4.56
N GLY A 81 4.69 -1.88 -5.65
CA GLY A 81 4.22 -0.62 -6.20
C GLY A 81 3.25 0.15 -5.31
N GLY A 82 2.75 1.26 -5.83
CA GLY A 82 1.81 2.15 -5.14
C GLY A 82 2.46 3.31 -4.38
N ALA A 83 3.78 3.51 -4.50
CA ALA A 83 4.51 4.64 -3.91
C ALA A 83 4.68 5.84 -4.87
N VAL A 84 4.50 5.63 -6.16
CA VAL A 84 4.69 6.65 -7.20
C VAL A 84 3.33 7.09 -7.74
N ASP A 85 3.12 8.40 -7.83
CA ASP A 85 2.08 8.97 -8.67
C ASP A 85 2.61 9.00 -10.11
N TRP A 86 2.36 7.91 -10.82
CA TRP A 86 2.87 7.73 -12.17
C TRP A 86 2.26 8.72 -13.17
N ARG A 87 1.04 9.20 -12.94
CA ARG A 87 0.39 10.19 -13.80
C ARG A 87 1.11 11.54 -13.72
N VAL A 88 1.35 12.02 -12.50
CA VAL A 88 2.10 13.25 -12.27
C VAL A 88 3.55 13.09 -12.74
N THR A 89 4.17 11.96 -12.43
CA THR A 89 5.55 11.65 -12.85
C THR A 89 5.70 11.73 -14.37
N ARG A 90 4.78 11.12 -15.12
CA ARG A 90 4.81 11.15 -16.59
C ARG A 90 4.57 12.55 -17.15
N GLU A 91 3.55 13.26 -16.64
CA GLU A 91 3.19 14.59 -17.16
C GLU A 91 4.25 15.66 -16.83
N ARG A 92 4.97 15.50 -15.72
CA ARG A 92 5.97 16.47 -15.26
C ARG A 92 7.42 16.10 -15.59
N GLY A 93 7.67 14.85 -16.03
CA GLY A 93 9.03 14.36 -16.27
C GLY A 93 9.90 14.29 -15.00
N GLN A 94 9.26 14.28 -13.83
CA GLN A 94 9.92 14.28 -12.53
C GLN A 94 9.23 13.26 -11.62
N LEU A 95 10.01 12.47 -10.87
CA LEU A 95 9.48 11.48 -9.93
C LEU A 95 8.58 12.16 -8.88
N SER A 96 7.31 11.79 -8.87
CA SER A 96 6.32 12.24 -7.88
C SER A 96 5.97 11.09 -6.97
N LEU A 97 6.28 11.22 -5.67
CA LEU A 97 5.98 10.23 -4.66
C LEU A 97 4.71 10.61 -3.90
N ASN A 98 3.91 9.61 -3.57
CA ASN A 98 2.79 9.75 -2.66
C ASN A 98 3.19 9.44 -1.21
N ALA A 99 2.23 9.29 -0.32
CA ALA A 99 2.44 9.02 1.09
C ALA A 99 3.26 7.73 1.37
N ALA A 100 3.35 6.78 0.43
CA ALA A 100 4.15 5.55 0.57
C ALA A 100 5.59 5.69 0.03
N GLY A 101 6.09 6.91 -0.16
CA GLY A 101 7.42 7.20 -0.72
C GLY A 101 8.58 6.54 0.02
N GLU A 102 8.39 6.17 1.29
CA GLU A 102 9.39 5.43 2.07
C GLU A 102 9.79 4.10 1.42
N ARG A 103 8.91 3.45 0.65
CA ARG A 103 9.24 2.24 -0.11
C ARG A 103 10.36 2.50 -1.12
N VAL A 104 10.31 3.66 -1.79
CA VAL A 104 11.34 4.07 -2.77
C VAL A 104 12.65 4.38 -2.08
N ALA A 105 12.61 5.12 -0.97
CA ALA A 105 13.80 5.45 -0.20
C ALA A 105 14.50 4.20 0.36
N ALA A 106 13.72 3.27 0.93
CA ALA A 106 14.23 1.99 1.41
C ALA A 106 14.80 1.12 0.29
N ALA A 107 14.10 1.05 -0.86
CA ALA A 107 14.60 0.32 -2.02
C ALA A 107 15.94 0.87 -2.51
N ALA A 108 16.11 2.20 -2.55
CA ALA A 108 17.38 2.82 -2.92
C ALA A 108 18.49 2.50 -1.92
N ALA A 109 18.22 2.57 -0.62
CA ALA A 109 19.18 2.22 0.43
C ALA A 109 19.61 0.74 0.36
N LEU A 110 18.64 -0.17 0.17
CA LEU A 110 18.93 -1.60 0.01
C LEU A 110 19.71 -1.89 -1.27
N ALA A 111 19.39 -1.20 -2.36
CA ALA A 111 20.13 -1.35 -3.61
C ALA A 111 21.59 -0.90 -3.47
N GLN A 112 21.88 0.10 -2.62
CA GLN A 112 23.26 0.47 -2.29
C GLN A 112 23.95 -0.58 -1.41
N ARG A 113 23.23 -1.12 -0.42
CA ARG A 113 23.75 -2.14 0.49
C ARG A 113 24.05 -3.47 -0.22
N TYR A 114 23.25 -3.84 -1.21
CA TYR A 114 23.35 -5.07 -1.97
C TYR A 114 23.58 -4.77 -3.47
N PRO A 115 24.81 -4.41 -3.85
CA PRO A 115 25.12 -3.94 -5.19
C PRO A 115 24.85 -4.98 -6.28
N ASP A 116 24.93 -6.27 -5.96
CA ASP A 116 24.72 -7.37 -6.91
C ASP A 116 23.27 -7.89 -6.93
N ALA A 117 22.40 -7.39 -6.04
CA ALA A 117 21.00 -7.84 -5.96
C ALA A 117 20.22 -7.42 -7.22
N ARG A 118 19.44 -8.36 -7.77
CA ARG A 118 18.45 -8.08 -8.81
C ARG A 118 17.27 -7.31 -8.20
N ILE A 119 16.71 -6.35 -8.92
CA ILE A 119 15.62 -5.52 -8.39
C ILE A 119 14.38 -5.73 -9.25
N VAL A 120 13.26 -6.03 -8.60
CA VAL A 120 11.95 -6.18 -9.25
C VAL A 120 11.01 -5.18 -8.61
N VAL A 121 10.48 -4.24 -9.40
CA VAL A 121 9.50 -3.24 -8.97
C VAL A 121 8.16 -3.56 -9.60
N THR A 122 7.10 -3.76 -8.80
CA THR A 122 5.77 -4.11 -9.27
C THR A 122 4.80 -2.92 -9.27
N GLY A 123 3.61 -3.13 -9.82
CA GLY A 123 2.51 -2.16 -9.82
C GLY A 123 2.56 -1.17 -10.97
N SER A 124 1.71 -0.15 -10.88
CA SER A 124 1.44 0.84 -11.95
C SER A 124 2.67 1.58 -12.51
N PHE A 125 3.82 1.41 -11.90
CA PHE A 125 5.06 2.01 -12.36
C PHE A 125 5.45 1.49 -13.76
N GLY A 126 5.21 0.20 -14.03
CA GLY A 126 5.51 -0.41 -15.32
C GLY A 126 4.64 0.13 -16.45
N ASP A 127 3.34 0.38 -16.19
CA ASP A 127 2.42 0.91 -17.22
C ASP A 127 2.77 2.34 -17.65
N ALA A 128 3.36 3.14 -16.76
CA ALA A 128 3.75 4.51 -17.06
C ALA A 128 4.97 4.59 -17.97
N PHE A 129 5.85 3.57 -17.93
CA PHE A 129 7.15 3.56 -18.56
C PHE A 129 7.48 2.27 -19.34
N ALA A 130 6.50 1.35 -19.48
CA ALA A 130 6.73 0.00 -19.99
C ALA A 130 7.37 -0.03 -21.38
N ASP A 131 7.02 0.90 -22.26
CA ASP A 131 7.56 0.95 -23.61
C ASP A 131 8.84 1.77 -23.70
N ASP A 132 8.93 2.90 -22.98
CA ASP A 132 10.12 3.78 -22.97
C ASP A 132 11.21 3.29 -22.01
N TYR A 133 10.84 2.56 -20.98
CA TYR A 133 11.71 2.22 -19.88
C TYR A 133 12.74 1.14 -20.22
N ARG A 134 12.39 0.18 -21.07
CA ARG A 134 13.34 -0.81 -21.61
C ARG A 134 14.31 -0.19 -22.61
N ALA A 135 13.95 0.96 -23.18
CA ALA A 135 14.72 1.64 -24.22
C ALA A 135 15.60 2.77 -23.67
N THR A 136 15.35 3.30 -22.46
CA THR A 136 16.10 4.44 -21.94
C THR A 136 16.61 4.19 -20.51
N PRO A 137 17.91 4.52 -20.23
CA PRO A 137 18.48 4.49 -18.87
C PRO A 137 17.75 5.42 -17.88
N THR A 138 16.86 6.27 -18.39
CA THR A 138 16.23 7.38 -17.69
C THR A 138 15.29 6.95 -16.58
N GLY A 139 14.58 5.84 -16.72
CA GLY A 139 13.60 5.42 -15.73
C GLY A 139 14.23 4.79 -14.47
N ALA A 140 15.30 3.96 -14.61
CA ALA A 140 16.06 3.47 -13.45
C ALA A 140 16.70 4.64 -12.72
N SER A 141 17.22 5.61 -13.47
CA SER A 141 17.82 6.81 -12.90
C SER A 141 16.79 7.73 -12.23
N LEU A 142 15.56 7.79 -12.71
CA LEU A 142 14.49 8.55 -12.05
C LEU A 142 14.09 7.94 -10.70
N PHE A 143 14.01 6.62 -10.61
CA PHE A 143 13.60 5.94 -9.39
C PHE A 143 14.75 5.78 -8.38
N PHE A 144 15.93 5.38 -8.86
CA PHE A 144 17.08 5.07 -7.99
C PHE A 144 18.23 6.08 -8.12
N GLY A 145 18.15 7.04 -9.01
CA GLY A 145 19.22 7.97 -9.32
C GLY A 145 20.23 7.43 -10.36
N PRO A 146 21.11 8.32 -10.86
CA PRO A 146 22.02 8.01 -11.98
C PRO A 146 23.04 6.92 -11.67
N HIS A 147 23.34 6.67 -10.39
CA HIS A 147 24.28 5.63 -9.96
C HIS A 147 23.79 4.20 -10.19
N PHE A 148 22.51 4.03 -10.51
CA PHE A 148 21.91 2.72 -10.78
C PHE A 148 21.76 2.42 -12.28
N ALA A 149 22.27 3.29 -13.13
CA ALA A 149 22.35 3.01 -14.56
C ALA A 149 23.18 1.74 -14.80
N GLY A 150 22.60 0.77 -15.53
CA GLY A 150 23.26 -0.52 -15.81
C GLY A 150 22.97 -1.65 -14.82
N ARG A 151 22.18 -1.42 -13.74
CA ARG A 151 21.72 -2.48 -12.84
C ARG A 151 20.56 -3.28 -13.44
N ASP A 152 20.45 -4.55 -13.07
CA ASP A 152 19.28 -5.39 -13.42
C ASP A 152 18.06 -4.96 -12.58
N VAL A 153 17.35 -3.96 -13.10
CA VAL A 153 16.08 -3.47 -12.52
C VAL A 153 14.96 -3.80 -13.48
N ARG A 154 14.01 -4.61 -13.02
CA ARG A 154 12.83 -5.02 -13.80
C ARG A 154 11.60 -4.31 -13.28
N TYR A 155 10.94 -3.54 -14.13
CA TYR A 155 9.70 -2.86 -13.81
C TYR A 155 8.54 -3.64 -14.40
N LEU A 156 7.59 -3.99 -13.54
CA LEU A 156 6.43 -4.78 -13.90
C LEU A 156 5.20 -3.89 -13.81
N GLY A 157 4.48 -3.79 -14.91
CA GLY A 157 3.21 -3.08 -14.99
C GLY A 157 2.01 -4.03 -15.06
N ALA A 158 0.84 -3.44 -15.25
CA ALA A 158 -0.42 -4.14 -15.55
C ALA A 158 -1.01 -5.04 -14.46
N ALA A 159 -0.45 -5.10 -13.25
CA ALA A 159 -1.07 -5.82 -12.14
C ALA A 159 -2.25 -5.03 -11.56
N ARG A 160 -3.38 -5.71 -11.42
CA ARG A 160 -4.61 -5.15 -10.83
C ARG A 160 -4.82 -5.55 -9.37
N SER A 161 -3.94 -6.41 -8.85
CA SER A 161 -4.04 -6.95 -7.50
C SER A 161 -2.67 -7.37 -6.98
N THR A 162 -2.51 -7.43 -5.66
CA THR A 162 -1.27 -7.91 -5.04
C THR A 162 -0.95 -9.37 -5.41
N TYR A 163 -1.96 -10.16 -5.73
CA TYR A 163 -1.76 -11.53 -6.21
C TYR A 163 -1.13 -11.55 -7.60
N GLU A 164 -1.59 -10.69 -8.50
CA GLU A 164 -0.99 -10.52 -9.83
C GLU A 164 0.41 -9.92 -9.74
N ASP A 165 0.63 -8.93 -8.85
CA ASP A 165 1.97 -8.40 -8.55
C ASP A 165 2.93 -9.51 -8.15
N ALA A 166 2.49 -10.40 -7.26
CA ALA A 166 3.32 -11.50 -6.77
C ALA A 166 3.61 -12.55 -7.86
N LEU A 167 2.64 -12.87 -8.71
CA LEU A 167 2.84 -13.78 -9.86
C LEU A 167 3.85 -13.20 -10.85
N LEU A 168 3.66 -11.95 -11.26
CA LEU A 168 4.57 -11.29 -12.19
C LEU A 168 5.98 -11.15 -11.60
N ALA A 169 6.07 -10.81 -10.30
CA ALA A 169 7.36 -10.72 -9.62
C ALA A 169 8.07 -12.08 -9.56
N LEU A 170 7.35 -13.16 -9.25
CA LEU A 170 7.90 -14.51 -9.22
C LEU A 170 8.42 -14.95 -10.60
N GLU A 171 7.65 -14.69 -11.66
CA GLU A 171 8.05 -14.96 -13.03
C GLU A 171 9.28 -14.16 -13.44
N ALA A 172 9.27 -12.85 -13.17
CA ALA A 172 10.38 -11.96 -13.52
C ALA A 172 11.65 -12.28 -12.72
N ALA A 173 11.53 -12.52 -11.43
CA ALA A 173 12.66 -12.85 -10.55
C ALA A 173 13.25 -14.21 -10.89
N ALA A 174 12.42 -15.20 -11.27
CA ALA A 174 12.82 -16.60 -11.46
C ALA A 174 13.82 -17.07 -10.38
N PRO A 175 13.42 -17.02 -9.08
CA PRO A 175 14.35 -17.26 -7.98
C PRO A 175 14.87 -18.69 -8.01
N ARG A 176 16.16 -18.85 -7.70
CA ARG A 176 16.80 -20.16 -7.59
C ARG A 176 16.76 -20.66 -6.15
N ALA A 177 16.85 -21.96 -5.98
CA ALA A 177 16.93 -22.55 -4.64
C ALA A 177 18.13 -21.99 -3.87
N GLY A 178 17.91 -21.56 -2.63
CA GLY A 178 18.92 -20.96 -1.77
C GLY A 178 19.15 -19.46 -1.94
N GLU A 179 18.50 -18.81 -2.91
CA GLU A 179 18.57 -17.35 -3.03
C GLU A 179 17.76 -16.68 -1.91
N THR A 180 18.30 -15.58 -1.40
CA THR A 180 17.65 -14.71 -0.40
C THR A 180 17.08 -13.48 -1.07
N TRP A 181 15.77 -13.32 -0.99
CA TRP A 181 15.04 -12.19 -1.57
C TRP A 181 14.38 -11.36 -0.48
N LEU A 182 14.47 -10.05 -0.61
CA LEU A 182 13.83 -9.07 0.28
C LEU A 182 12.50 -8.60 -0.30
N LEU A 183 11.51 -8.33 0.56
CA LEU A 183 10.24 -7.72 0.17
C LEU A 183 10.08 -6.36 0.84
N VAL A 184 10.09 -5.29 0.06
CA VAL A 184 9.88 -3.91 0.52
C VAL A 184 8.44 -3.51 0.25
N THR A 185 7.70 -3.23 1.32
CA THR A 185 6.36 -2.67 1.23
C THR A 185 5.98 -1.98 2.55
N SER A 186 4.85 -1.26 2.57
CA SER A 186 4.34 -0.63 3.79
C SER A 186 4.04 -1.69 4.87
N ALA A 187 4.36 -1.38 6.12
CA ALA A 187 4.21 -2.30 7.24
C ALA A 187 2.78 -2.84 7.39
N TRP A 188 1.77 -1.97 7.24
CA TRP A 188 0.36 -2.35 7.27
C TRP A 188 -0.06 -3.28 6.12
N HIS A 189 0.67 -3.26 4.98
CA HIS A 189 0.41 -4.09 3.80
C HIS A 189 1.19 -5.41 3.81
N LEU A 190 2.23 -5.49 4.61
CA LEU A 190 3.18 -6.60 4.65
C LEU A 190 2.53 -7.97 4.97
N PRO A 191 1.56 -8.08 5.92
CA PRO A 191 0.92 -9.37 6.20
C PRO A 191 0.26 -10.00 4.97
N ARG A 192 -0.50 -9.22 4.21
CA ARG A 192 -1.15 -9.71 2.98
C ARG A 192 -0.13 -10.03 1.89
N SER A 193 0.84 -9.16 1.71
CA SER A 193 1.86 -9.36 0.68
C SER A 193 2.68 -10.62 0.93
N LEU A 194 3.27 -10.78 2.12
CA LEU A 194 4.04 -11.99 2.46
C LEU A 194 3.21 -13.27 2.36
N GLY A 195 1.98 -13.24 2.89
CA GLY A 195 1.08 -14.37 2.80
C GLY A 195 0.75 -14.75 1.36
N THR A 196 0.67 -13.75 0.46
CA THR A 196 0.45 -13.98 -0.97
C THR A 196 1.67 -14.62 -1.64
N PHE A 197 2.87 -14.12 -1.38
CA PHE A 197 4.11 -14.73 -1.89
C PHE A 197 4.29 -16.16 -1.37
N ARG A 198 4.01 -16.40 -0.08
CA ARG A 198 4.05 -17.76 0.51
C ARG A 198 3.05 -18.71 -0.16
N ALA A 199 1.85 -18.23 -0.48
CA ALA A 199 0.85 -19.04 -1.20
C ALA A 199 1.32 -19.45 -2.60
N LEU A 200 2.23 -18.68 -3.21
CA LEU A 200 2.90 -18.99 -4.47
C LEU A 200 4.20 -19.82 -4.29
N GLY A 201 4.52 -20.24 -3.06
CA GLY A 201 5.73 -21.02 -2.77
C GLY A 201 7.01 -20.19 -2.67
N TRP A 202 6.92 -18.86 -2.58
CA TRP A 202 8.09 -17.99 -2.49
C TRP A 202 8.19 -17.30 -1.13
N THR A 203 9.21 -17.65 -0.36
CA THR A 203 9.49 -17.05 0.94
C THR A 203 10.45 -15.87 0.78
N LEU A 204 10.04 -14.71 1.27
CA LEU A 204 10.79 -13.46 1.20
C LEU A 204 11.10 -12.95 2.60
N VAL A 205 12.25 -12.29 2.76
CA VAL A 205 12.62 -11.57 4.00
C VAL A 205 11.88 -10.24 4.04
N PRO A 206 11.05 -9.97 5.07
CA PRO A 206 10.28 -8.75 5.16
C PRO A 206 11.15 -7.52 5.45
N VAL A 207 10.89 -6.44 4.73
CA VAL A 207 11.44 -5.11 5.01
C VAL A 207 10.27 -4.13 5.16
N PRO A 208 9.68 -4.05 6.37
CA PRO A 208 8.59 -3.12 6.66
C PRO A 208 9.08 -1.67 6.63
N VAL A 209 8.33 -0.82 5.94
CA VAL A 209 8.51 0.63 5.90
C VAL A 209 7.15 1.32 5.94
N ASP A 210 7.08 2.63 5.90
CA ASP A 210 5.84 3.38 5.83
C ASP A 210 4.86 2.96 6.95
N TYR A 211 5.36 2.98 8.19
CA TYR A 211 4.54 2.77 9.38
C TYR A 211 3.59 3.96 9.56
N ARG A 212 2.33 3.67 9.88
CA ARG A 212 1.27 4.67 10.13
C ARG A 212 0.90 4.78 11.59
N THR A 213 1.34 3.82 12.38
CA THR A 213 1.06 3.78 13.81
C THR A 213 2.36 3.83 14.61
N THR A 214 2.25 4.35 15.82
CA THR A 214 3.39 4.35 16.76
C THR A 214 3.51 3.04 17.52
N GLY A 215 2.52 2.15 17.39
CA GLY A 215 2.38 0.94 18.21
C GLY A 215 1.93 1.20 19.63
N GLU A 216 1.71 2.47 20.02
CA GLU A 216 1.23 2.87 21.34
C GLU A 216 -0.22 3.34 21.26
N LEU A 217 -1.10 2.72 22.06
CA LEU A 217 -2.50 3.13 22.16
C LEU A 217 -2.61 4.40 22.99
N ARG A 218 -2.31 5.54 22.39
CA ARG A 218 -2.54 6.84 23.01
C ARG A 218 -3.86 7.44 22.52
N VAL A 219 -4.72 7.80 23.46
CA VAL A 219 -5.89 8.62 23.13
C VAL A 219 -5.41 10.06 23.05
N ALA A 220 -5.18 10.54 21.84
CA ALA A 220 -4.85 11.93 21.57
C ALA A 220 -5.73 12.43 20.42
N PRO A 221 -6.41 13.56 20.57
CA PRO A 221 -7.23 14.11 19.50
C PRO A 221 -6.39 14.39 18.24
N SER A 222 -6.84 13.89 17.10
CA SER A 222 -6.26 14.21 15.81
C SER A 222 -7.11 15.26 15.11
N TRP A 223 -6.58 16.45 14.96
CA TRP A 223 -7.27 17.54 14.26
C TRP A 223 -7.09 17.48 12.75
N ASP A 224 -6.21 16.62 12.25
CA ASP A 224 -6.10 16.31 10.82
C ASP A 224 -7.10 15.20 10.45
N VAL A 225 -8.37 15.59 10.38
CA VAL A 225 -9.47 14.70 10.05
C VAL A 225 -9.29 14.08 8.66
N ALA A 226 -8.76 14.83 7.71
CA ALA A 226 -8.57 14.38 6.34
C ALA A 226 -7.53 13.24 6.26
N ALA A 227 -6.39 13.41 6.90
CA ALA A 227 -5.35 12.37 6.97
C ALA A 227 -5.86 11.13 7.73
N THR A 228 -6.56 11.33 8.86
CA THR A 228 -7.12 10.23 9.66
C THR A 228 -8.14 9.42 8.85
N LEU A 229 -9.03 10.07 8.11
CA LEU A 229 -10.00 9.38 7.26
C LEU A 229 -9.32 8.64 6.11
N ALA A 230 -8.31 9.24 5.47
CA ALA A 230 -7.55 8.57 4.41
C ALA A 230 -6.83 7.31 4.91
N ASP A 231 -6.30 7.34 6.13
CA ASP A 231 -5.69 6.17 6.76
C ASP A 231 -6.74 5.12 7.13
N LEU A 232 -7.90 5.52 7.66
CA LEU A 232 -9.01 4.59 7.93
C LEU A 232 -9.52 3.90 6.67
N ASP A 233 -9.71 4.63 5.58
CA ASP A 233 -10.13 4.09 4.28
C ASP A 233 -9.15 3.01 3.81
N ARG A 234 -7.86 3.28 3.93
CA ARG A 234 -6.77 2.36 3.57
C ARG A 234 -6.78 1.10 4.44
N LEU A 235 -6.88 1.27 5.77
CA LEU A 235 -6.86 0.16 6.72
C LEU A 235 -8.09 -0.74 6.61
N VAL A 236 -9.29 -0.16 6.46
CA VAL A 236 -10.53 -0.92 6.23
C VAL A 236 -10.43 -1.72 4.93
N ARG A 237 -9.91 -1.11 3.86
CA ARG A 237 -9.68 -1.80 2.59
C ARG A 237 -8.68 -2.96 2.76
N GLU A 238 -7.61 -2.77 3.53
CA GLU A 238 -6.59 -3.79 3.75
C GLU A 238 -7.15 -4.99 4.54
N TRP A 239 -7.87 -4.75 5.63
CA TRP A 239 -8.54 -5.81 6.38
C TRP A 239 -9.53 -6.60 5.52
N GLY A 240 -10.32 -5.89 4.73
CA GLY A 240 -11.24 -6.53 3.79
C GLY A 240 -10.51 -7.35 2.72
N ALA A 241 -9.42 -6.84 2.18
CA ALA A 241 -8.61 -7.56 1.20
C ALA A 241 -7.99 -8.83 1.80
N ILE A 242 -7.48 -8.78 3.03
CA ILE A 242 -6.97 -9.95 3.77
C ILE A 242 -8.06 -11.02 3.90
N ALA A 243 -9.29 -10.63 4.30
CA ALA A 243 -10.40 -11.56 4.43
C ALA A 243 -10.76 -12.24 3.10
N VAL A 244 -10.81 -11.47 2.00
CA VAL A 244 -11.07 -12.00 0.66
C VAL A 244 -9.96 -12.96 0.21
N TYR A 245 -8.69 -12.57 0.38
CA TYR A 245 -7.54 -13.39 -0.03
C TYR A 245 -7.46 -14.72 0.73
N ARG A 246 -7.76 -14.70 2.04
CA ARG A 246 -7.87 -15.94 2.84
C ARG A 246 -8.96 -16.87 2.30
N ARG A 247 -10.15 -16.31 2.02
CA ARG A 247 -11.27 -17.09 1.48
C ARG A 247 -10.97 -17.70 0.13
N GLU A 248 -10.17 -17.00 -0.71
CA GLU A 248 -9.78 -17.45 -2.04
C GLU A 248 -8.54 -18.38 -2.04
N GLY A 249 -7.95 -18.65 -0.86
CA GLY A 249 -6.73 -19.46 -0.76
C GLY A 249 -5.48 -18.78 -1.33
N ARG A 250 -5.53 -17.44 -1.50
CA ARG A 250 -4.44 -16.62 -2.04
C ARG A 250 -3.51 -16.05 -0.97
N LEU A 251 -3.74 -16.40 0.29
CA LEU A 251 -2.96 -15.94 1.42
C LEU A 251 -2.72 -17.09 2.39
N LEU A 252 -1.44 -17.38 2.68
CA LEU A 252 -0.99 -18.25 3.75
C LEU A 252 -0.47 -17.42 4.92
N ASP A 253 -0.84 -17.79 6.16
CA ASP A 253 -0.38 -17.11 7.39
C ASP A 253 1.10 -17.36 7.69
#